data_8cbf10f248faa51f426fdcb06e38bffa
#
_entry.id   8cbf10f248faa51f426fdcb06e38bffa
#
_cell.length_a   1.000
_cell.length_b   1.000
_cell.length_c   1.000
_cell.angle_alpha   90.00
_cell.angle_beta   90.00
_cell.angle_gamma   90.00
#
_symmetry.space_group_name_H-M   'P 1'
#
loop_
_entity.id
_entity.type
_entity.pdbx_description
1 polymer ?
#
loop_
_entity_poly.entity_id
_entity_poly.type
_entity_poly.pdbx_seq_one_letter_code
_entity_poly.pdbx_strand_id
1 'polypeptide(L)'
;TLMLLDKHNMTRQYIDDYLQENKIETRDLIEVSTMDLLIDFAKTNLGVACVIRQFVQNELANKELLEIPLGFPIHKREIGFAYKNTLKPSKSLELFIDFYQNFHPGE
;
A
#
# COMPACT_ATOMS: atom_id res chain seq x y z
N THR A 1 17.93 0.95 -8.57
CA THR A 1 17.33 -0.28 -8.05
C THR A 1 15.95 0.01 -7.49
N LEU A 2 14.97 -0.78 -7.89
CA LEU A 2 13.60 -0.66 -7.42
C LEU A 2 13.34 -1.74 -6.36
N MET A 3 12.73 -1.35 -5.25
CA MET A 3 12.40 -2.25 -4.15
C MET A 3 10.90 -2.37 -4.02
N LEU A 4 10.39 -3.60 -4.08
CA LEU A 4 8.95 -3.89 -4.03
C LEU A 4 8.67 -5.02 -3.05
N LEU A 5 7.41 -5.13 -2.62
CA LEU A 5 6.96 -6.30 -1.89
C LEU A 5 7.00 -7.54 -2.80
N ASP A 6 7.00 -8.74 -2.21
CA ASP A 6 7.09 -9.96 -2.99
C ASP A 6 5.81 -10.20 -3.82
N LYS A 7 5.90 -11.14 -4.76
CA LYS A 7 4.84 -11.39 -5.75
C LYS A 7 3.54 -11.93 -5.15
N HIS A 8 3.57 -12.43 -3.94
CA HIS A 8 2.37 -12.96 -3.28
C HIS A 8 1.54 -11.86 -2.63
N ASN A 9 2.06 -10.66 -2.53
CA ASN A 9 1.37 -9.54 -1.91
C ASN A 9 0.47 -8.83 -2.94
N MET A 10 -0.78 -8.56 -2.57
CA MET A 10 -1.72 -7.88 -3.47
C MET A 10 -1.30 -6.47 -3.83
N THR A 11 -0.62 -5.77 -2.91
CA THR A 11 -0.06 -4.45 -3.20
C THR A 11 0.99 -4.54 -4.31
N ARG A 12 1.79 -5.60 -4.34
CA ARG A 12 2.77 -5.83 -5.41
C ARG A 12 2.08 -6.00 -6.77
N GLN A 13 0.99 -6.76 -6.82
CA GLN A 13 0.25 -6.93 -8.08
C GLN A 13 -0.28 -5.61 -8.60
N TYR A 14 -0.78 -4.76 -7.72
CA TYR A 14 -1.27 -3.45 -8.09
C TYR A 14 -0.16 -2.58 -8.71
N ILE A 15 1.03 -2.64 -8.15
CA ILE A 15 2.18 -1.91 -8.67
C ILE A 15 2.68 -2.50 -9.99
N ASP A 16 2.70 -3.82 -10.11
CA ASP A 16 3.08 -4.48 -11.36
C ASP A 16 2.16 -4.07 -12.51
N ASP A 17 0.85 -4.00 -12.26
CA ASP A 17 -0.12 -3.55 -13.25
C ASP A 17 0.14 -2.10 -13.67
N TYR A 18 0.43 -1.23 -12.70
CA TYR A 18 0.77 0.16 -13.00
C TYR A 18 2.02 0.26 -13.88
N LEU A 19 3.07 -0.49 -13.54
CA LEU A 19 4.31 -0.48 -14.32
C LEU A 19 4.07 -0.98 -15.74
N GLN A 20 3.27 -2.03 -15.89
CA GLN A 20 2.95 -2.61 -17.19
C GLN A 20 2.12 -1.64 -18.04
N GLU A 21 1.09 -1.01 -17.45
CA GLU A 21 0.23 -0.07 -18.16
C GLU A 21 1.01 1.14 -18.69
N ASN A 22 2.02 1.58 -17.95
CA ASN A 22 2.83 2.73 -18.31
C ASN A 22 4.12 2.34 -19.03
N LYS A 23 4.28 1.07 -19.38
CA LYS A 23 5.43 0.52 -20.12
C LYS A 23 6.76 0.83 -19.45
N ILE A 24 6.78 0.75 -18.14
CA ILE A 24 7.99 0.97 -17.34
C ILE A 24 8.68 -0.39 -17.13
N GLU A 25 9.90 -0.51 -17.64
CA GLU A 25 10.72 -1.70 -17.45
C GLU A 25 11.58 -1.56 -16.20
N THR A 26 11.67 -2.64 -15.42
CA THR A 26 12.53 -2.67 -14.24
C THR A 26 13.69 -3.62 -14.48
N ARG A 27 14.92 -3.13 -14.33
CA ARG A 27 16.13 -3.92 -14.54
C ARG A 27 16.64 -4.53 -13.25
N ASP A 28 16.76 -3.72 -12.21
CA ASP A 28 17.23 -4.16 -10.91
C ASP A 28 16.07 -4.12 -9.93
N LEU A 29 15.71 -5.28 -9.42
CA LEU A 29 14.57 -5.42 -8.53
C LEU A 29 14.98 -6.15 -7.25
N ILE A 30 14.65 -5.57 -6.11
CA ILE A 30 14.76 -6.22 -4.80
C ILE A 30 13.36 -6.49 -4.29
N GLU A 31 13.09 -7.74 -3.94
CA GLU A 31 11.81 -8.13 -3.37
C GLU A 31 11.93 -8.28 -1.86
N VAL A 32 10.97 -7.72 -1.13
CA VAL A 32 10.97 -7.67 0.33
C VAL A 32 9.64 -8.20 0.84
N SER A 33 9.67 -8.96 1.92
CA SER A 33 8.48 -9.69 2.40
C SER A 33 7.47 -8.84 3.16
N THR A 34 7.89 -7.74 3.80
CA THR A 34 7.00 -6.90 4.59
C THR A 34 7.17 -5.42 4.27
N MET A 35 6.10 -4.65 4.51
CA MET A 35 6.14 -3.20 4.32
C MET A 35 7.13 -2.53 5.26
N ASP A 36 7.20 -2.96 6.52
CA ASP A 36 8.13 -2.38 7.50
C ASP A 36 9.58 -2.54 7.05
N LEU A 37 9.93 -3.72 6.55
CA LEU A 37 11.27 -4.00 6.07
C LEU A 37 11.58 -3.18 4.80
N LEU A 38 10.58 -3.03 3.94
CA LEU A 38 10.71 -2.22 2.73
C LEU A 38 10.99 -0.75 3.06
N ILE A 39 10.30 -0.20 4.05
CA ILE A 39 10.52 1.16 4.52
C ILE A 39 11.92 1.31 5.11
N ASP A 40 12.35 0.35 5.92
CA ASP A 40 13.69 0.37 6.51
C ASP A 40 14.77 0.36 5.43
N PHE A 41 14.62 -0.47 4.40
CA PHE A 41 15.57 -0.49 3.28
C PHE A 41 15.56 0.82 2.49
N ALA A 42 14.40 1.46 2.35
CA ALA A 42 14.33 2.76 1.67
C ALA A 42 15.18 3.82 2.37
N LYS A 43 15.28 3.75 3.70
CA LYS A 43 16.09 4.69 4.48
C LYS A 43 17.59 4.49 4.31
N THR A 44 18.02 3.35 3.77
CA THR A 44 19.45 3.03 3.64
C THR A 44 20.08 3.49 2.33
N ASN A 45 19.31 4.16 1.48
CA ASN A 45 19.78 4.61 0.17
C ASN A 45 20.18 3.48 -0.79
N LEU A 46 19.61 2.29 -0.60
CA LEU A 46 19.83 1.15 -1.51
C LEU A 46 19.12 1.33 -2.85
N GLY A 47 18.03 2.10 -2.88
CA GLY A 47 17.27 2.29 -4.08
C GLY A 47 15.96 3.01 -3.81
N VAL A 48 15.01 2.84 -4.72
CA VAL A 48 13.68 3.45 -4.65
C VAL A 48 12.67 2.39 -4.24
N ALA A 49 11.90 2.67 -3.20
CA ALA A 49 10.87 1.76 -2.71
C ALA A 49 9.48 2.26 -3.08
N CYS A 50 8.60 1.34 -3.44
CA CYS A 50 7.19 1.64 -3.61
C CYS A 50 6.46 1.25 -2.32
N VAL A 51 5.96 2.25 -1.59
CA VAL A 51 5.35 2.06 -0.28
C VAL A 51 3.99 2.72 -0.22
N ILE A 52 3.20 2.34 0.77
CA ILE A 52 1.93 3.01 1.05
C ILE A 52 2.22 4.32 1.77
N ARG A 53 1.80 5.43 1.19
CA ARG A 53 2.13 6.78 1.68
C ARG A 53 1.76 7.00 3.15
N GLN A 54 0.62 6.47 3.58
CA GLN A 54 0.17 6.64 4.96
C GLN A 54 1.13 6.03 5.98
N PHE A 55 1.92 5.05 5.58
CA PHE A 55 2.86 4.39 6.49
C PHE A 55 4.19 5.14 6.62
N VAL A 56 4.43 6.14 5.80
CA VAL A 56 5.70 6.90 5.79
C VAL A 56 5.50 8.40 6.03
N GLN A 57 4.37 8.81 6.56
CA GLN A 57 4.08 10.22 6.78
C GLN A 57 5.13 10.91 7.67
N ASN A 58 5.55 10.24 8.74
CA ASN A 58 6.56 10.78 9.63
C ASN A 58 7.92 10.91 8.94
N GLU A 59 8.31 9.90 8.19
CA GLU A 59 9.56 9.89 7.45
C GLU A 59 9.59 10.98 6.38
N LEU A 60 8.47 11.22 5.71
CA LEU A 60 8.37 12.32 4.75
C LEU A 60 8.40 13.68 5.44
N ALA A 61 7.71 13.83 6.57
CA ALA A 61 7.70 15.09 7.33
C ALA A 61 9.09 15.42 7.87
N ASN A 62 9.85 14.42 8.33
CA ASN A 62 11.19 14.58 8.86
C ASN A 62 12.29 14.61 7.79
N LYS A 63 11.90 14.45 6.53
CA LYS A 63 12.81 14.40 5.37
C LYS A 63 13.79 13.22 5.42
N GLU A 64 13.45 12.16 6.15
CA GLU A 64 14.18 10.90 6.10
C GLU A 64 13.98 10.19 4.76
N LEU A 65 12.81 10.37 4.18
CA LEU A 65 12.45 9.88 2.84
C LEU A 65 11.92 11.03 2.00
N LEU A 66 12.15 10.95 0.70
CA LEU A 66 11.63 11.91 -0.26
C LEU A 66 10.71 11.19 -1.24
N GLU A 67 9.58 11.82 -1.58
CA GLU A 67 8.66 11.29 -2.56
C GLU A 67 9.11 11.68 -3.96
N ILE A 68 9.11 10.70 -4.88
CA ILE A 68 9.42 10.97 -6.28
C ILE A 68 8.12 11.32 -7.00
N PRO A 69 8.03 12.52 -7.62
CA PRO A 69 6.86 12.87 -8.42
C PRO A 69 6.76 11.95 -9.64
N LEU A 70 5.56 11.45 -9.92
CA LEU A 70 5.32 10.57 -11.07
C LEU A 70 4.59 11.34 -12.16
N GLY A 71 5.04 11.17 -13.40
CA GLY A 71 4.35 11.73 -14.56
C GLY A 71 2.97 11.09 -14.78
N PHE A 72 2.84 9.82 -14.39
CA PHE A 72 1.60 9.07 -14.42
C PHE A 72 1.27 8.64 -12.99
N PRO A 73 0.33 9.32 -12.30
CA PRO A 73 0.02 8.98 -10.90
C PRO A 73 -0.53 7.56 -10.74
N ILE A 74 -0.17 6.93 -9.64
CA ILE A 74 -0.76 5.64 -9.26
C ILE A 74 -2.15 5.91 -8.71
N HIS A 75 -3.17 5.21 -9.24
CA HIS A 75 -4.53 5.35 -8.77
C HIS A 75 -4.67 4.89 -7.34
N LYS A 76 -5.52 5.58 -6.56
CA LYS A 76 -5.80 5.17 -5.19
C LYS A 76 -6.53 3.84 -5.19
N ARG A 77 -6.17 2.98 -4.26
CA ARG A 77 -6.85 1.71 -4.05
C ARG A 77 -8.13 1.94 -3.26
N GLU A 78 -9.17 1.21 -3.61
CA GLU A 78 -10.36 1.14 -2.80
C GLU A 78 -10.24 -0.04 -1.85
N ILE A 79 -10.55 0.18 -0.58
CA ILE A 79 -10.54 -0.84 0.46
C ILE A 79 -11.94 -0.92 1.03
N GLY A 80 -12.42 -2.13 1.21
CA GLY A 80 -13.69 -2.36 1.85
C GLY A 80 -13.67 -3.67 2.63
N PHE A 81 -14.66 -3.85 3.46
CA PHE A 81 -14.86 -5.09 4.18
C PHE A 81 -15.99 -5.87 3.52
N ALA A 82 -15.75 -7.14 3.25
CA ALA A 82 -16.75 -8.01 2.63
C ALA A 82 -17.20 -9.07 3.64
N TYR A 83 -18.47 -9.33 3.68
CA TYR A 83 -19.04 -10.33 4.56
C TYR A 83 -20.12 -11.12 3.84
N LYS A 84 -20.42 -12.32 4.36
CA LYS A 84 -21.42 -13.19 3.76
C LYS A 84 -22.80 -12.56 3.87
N ASN A 85 -23.51 -12.49 2.73
CA ASN A 85 -24.88 -12.02 2.72
C ASN A 85 -25.79 -13.09 3.36
N THR A 86 -26.33 -12.76 4.53
CA THR A 86 -27.17 -13.66 5.31
C THR A 86 -28.34 -12.90 5.91
N LEU A 87 -29.47 -13.59 6.09
CA LEU A 87 -30.66 -13.01 6.69
C LEU A 87 -30.49 -12.79 8.20
N LYS A 88 -29.58 -13.55 8.84
CA LYS A 88 -29.33 -13.44 10.28
C LYS A 88 -27.85 -13.34 10.54
N PRO A 89 -27.25 -12.15 10.41
CA PRO A 89 -25.84 -11.99 10.70
C PRO A 89 -25.57 -12.21 12.19
N SER A 90 -24.36 -12.66 12.51
CA SER A 90 -23.95 -12.83 13.90
C SER A 90 -23.90 -11.48 14.63
N LYS A 91 -24.05 -11.52 15.96
CA LYS A 91 -23.98 -10.28 16.76
C LYS A 91 -22.63 -9.58 16.60
N SER A 92 -21.55 -10.36 16.52
CA SER A 92 -20.21 -9.78 16.30
C SER A 92 -20.11 -9.05 14.97
N LEU A 93 -20.71 -9.60 13.92
CA LEU A 93 -20.74 -8.97 12.60
C LEU A 93 -21.56 -7.68 12.63
N GLU A 94 -22.74 -7.70 13.27
CA GLU A 94 -23.55 -6.50 13.41
C GLU A 94 -22.81 -5.38 14.14
N LEU A 95 -22.11 -5.71 15.23
CA LEU A 95 -21.32 -4.74 15.99
C LEU A 95 -20.18 -4.16 15.15
N PHE A 96 -19.52 -5.00 14.35
CA PHE A 96 -18.48 -4.53 13.45
C PHE A 96 -19.02 -3.58 12.39
N ILE A 97 -20.16 -3.93 11.78
CA ILE A 97 -20.78 -3.08 10.75
C ILE A 97 -21.14 -1.72 11.33
N ASP A 98 -21.76 -1.69 12.53
CA ASP A 98 -22.11 -0.44 13.20
C ASP A 98 -20.86 0.39 13.48
N PHE A 99 -19.80 -0.23 13.99
CA PHE A 99 -18.53 0.45 14.24
C PHE A 99 -17.97 1.07 12.96
N TYR A 100 -17.94 0.31 11.88
CA TYR A 100 -17.39 0.78 10.60
C TYR A 100 -18.19 1.95 10.03
N GLN A 101 -19.53 1.87 10.08
CA GLN A 101 -20.39 2.93 9.54
C GLN A 101 -20.27 4.23 10.30
N ASN A 102 -19.97 4.15 11.60
CA ASN A 102 -19.88 5.34 12.48
C ASN A 102 -18.44 5.82 12.70
N PHE A 103 -17.46 5.16 12.07
CA PHE A 103 -16.04 5.51 12.20
C PHE A 103 -15.60 6.34 11.00
N HIS A 104 -15.05 7.54 11.26
CA HIS A 104 -14.61 8.47 10.22
C HIS A 104 -13.17 8.90 10.47
N PRO A 105 -12.19 8.02 10.15
CA PRO A 105 -10.78 8.37 10.36
C PRO A 105 -10.35 9.46 9.38
N GLY A 106 -9.61 10.43 9.86
CA GLY A 106 -9.01 11.46 9.02
C GLY A 106 -9.92 12.63 8.66
N GLU A 107 -11.06 12.73 9.32
CA GLU A 107 -11.91 13.92 9.21
C GLU A 107 -11.41 15.03 10.12
#